data_640161e2b0c55b8ae7c6d04e19063549
#
_entry.id   640161e2b0c55b8ae7c6d04e19063549
#
_cell.length_a   1.000
_cell.length_b   1.000
_cell.length_c   1.000
_cell.angle_alpha   90.00
_cell.angle_beta   90.00
_cell.angle_gamma   90.00
#
_symmetry.space_group_name_H-M   'P 1'
#
loop_
_entity.id
_entity.type
_entity.pdbx_description
1 polymer ?
#
loop_
_entity_poly.entity_id
_entity_poly.type
_entity_poly.pdbx_seq_one_letter_code
_entity_poly.pdbx_strand_id
1 'polypeptide(L)'
;MGFRVALAADNWLLIYAGHMHRLLCVTAHPDDEAGNFGGSLLLYHERGVETHVICLTPGQAASNRGGPRTDQELATLRRKEFAASCQLLKVTRAEVLDYADAHLHRIDLYSVVAELTRRMRQIRPQVVLTFGPEGGVTGHPDHGMAGIFASLAFQWAGRSNRFPEQLKDGVGPYRPQKLYYAAAPFVLPNRQPISPPPATLTISIGKFLEDKIRAFHCHTSQAPLFPIFEGGVRQRGAQEEFHLAATSTPGKLETEKDLFDGVADD
;
A
#
# COMPACT_ATOMS: atom_id res chain seq x y z
N MET A 1 10.46 -44.78 28.75
CA MET A 1 9.52 -44.71 27.62
C MET A 1 9.01 -43.31 27.53
N GLY A 2 9.65 -42.49 26.72
CA GLY A 2 9.27 -41.09 26.55
C GLY A 2 8.54 -40.89 25.25
N PHE A 3 7.32 -40.43 25.33
CA PHE A 3 6.54 -40.00 24.16
C PHE A 3 7.09 -38.69 23.63
N ARG A 4 7.70 -38.72 22.46
CA ARG A 4 7.88 -37.52 21.63
C ARG A 4 6.58 -37.23 20.90
N VAL A 5 5.87 -36.17 21.29
CA VAL A 5 4.82 -35.61 20.48
C VAL A 5 5.48 -34.71 19.46
N ALA A 6 5.34 -35.03 18.20
CA ALA A 6 5.68 -34.17 17.08
C ALA A 6 4.63 -33.04 17.06
N LEU A 7 5.03 -31.80 17.37
CA LEU A 7 4.24 -30.62 17.12
C LEU A 7 4.49 -30.17 15.69
N ALA A 8 3.49 -30.43 14.83
CA ALA A 8 3.42 -29.87 13.49
C ALA A 8 2.90 -28.43 13.53
N ALA A 9 3.58 -27.57 12.81
CA ALA A 9 3.09 -26.46 11.99
C ALA A 9 1.91 -25.62 12.45
N ASP A 10 1.93 -24.98 13.62
CA ASP A 10 0.99 -23.87 13.92
C ASP A 10 1.57 -22.88 14.96
N ASN A 11 2.86 -22.65 14.91
CA ASN A 11 3.56 -21.81 15.90
C ASN A 11 3.62 -20.31 15.57
N TRP A 12 2.76 -19.82 14.68
CA TRP A 12 2.71 -18.39 14.31
C TRP A 12 2.00 -17.51 15.35
N LEU A 13 1.20 -18.09 16.25
CA LEU A 13 0.39 -17.36 17.24
C LEU A 13 1.15 -16.96 18.51
N LEU A 14 2.38 -17.41 18.72
CA LEU A 14 3.11 -17.18 19.98
C LEU A 14 4.22 -16.12 19.90
N ILE A 15 4.45 -15.50 18.74
CA ILE A 15 5.59 -14.56 18.56
C ILE A 15 5.21 -13.09 18.79
N TYR A 16 3.93 -12.73 18.86
CA TYR A 16 3.48 -11.33 18.90
C TYR A 16 3.05 -10.80 20.28
N ALA A 17 3.47 -11.44 21.37
CA ALA A 17 3.20 -10.92 22.71
C ALA A 17 4.21 -9.83 23.09
N GLY A 18 4.09 -8.62 22.54
CA GLY A 18 4.86 -7.47 23.01
C GLY A 18 5.04 -6.29 22.07
N HIS A 19 5.15 -6.47 20.75
CA HIS A 19 5.39 -5.37 19.82
C HIS A 19 4.41 -5.44 18.65
N MET A 20 3.66 -4.36 18.45
CA MET A 20 2.64 -4.28 17.40
C MET A 20 3.31 -3.82 16.10
N HIS A 21 3.40 -4.71 15.11
CA HIS A 21 3.88 -4.36 13.79
C HIS A 21 2.91 -3.43 13.06
N ARG A 22 3.44 -2.55 12.23
CA ARG A 22 2.68 -1.59 11.44
C ARG A 22 3.07 -1.65 9.99
N LEU A 23 2.06 -1.68 9.14
CA LEU A 23 2.16 -1.63 7.68
C LEU A 23 1.54 -0.32 7.20
N LEU A 24 2.27 0.44 6.40
CA LEU A 24 1.76 1.64 5.74
C LEU A 24 1.65 1.41 4.25
N CYS A 25 0.46 1.64 3.69
CA CYS A 25 0.23 1.68 2.26
C CYS A 25 0.06 3.13 1.80
N VAL A 26 0.82 3.57 0.80
CA VAL A 26 0.69 4.89 0.16
C VAL A 26 0.21 4.71 -1.26
N THR A 27 -0.96 5.27 -1.58
CA THR A 27 -1.65 5.15 -2.87
C THR A 27 -1.94 6.50 -3.49
N ALA A 28 -2.27 6.53 -4.77
CA ALA A 28 -2.58 7.76 -5.49
C ALA A 28 -4.08 8.11 -5.42
N HIS A 29 -4.96 7.13 -5.64
CA HIS A 29 -6.40 7.34 -5.79
C HIS A 29 -7.22 6.38 -4.90
N PRO A 30 -8.45 6.75 -4.53
CA PRO A 30 -9.41 5.80 -3.95
C PRO A 30 -9.71 4.68 -4.97
N ASP A 31 -9.52 3.45 -4.60
CA ASP A 31 -9.60 2.14 -5.27
C ASP A 31 -8.25 1.40 -5.35
N ASP A 32 -7.14 2.10 -5.33
CA ASP A 32 -5.80 1.51 -5.37
C ASP A 32 -5.55 0.58 -4.18
N GLU A 33 -6.04 0.96 -2.99
CA GLU A 33 -5.86 0.18 -1.75
C GLU A 33 -6.48 -1.21 -1.87
N ALA A 34 -7.68 -1.29 -2.46
CA ALA A 34 -8.34 -2.56 -2.72
C ALA A 34 -7.72 -3.27 -3.92
N GLY A 35 -7.45 -2.52 -5.00
CA GLY A 35 -6.98 -3.05 -6.26
C GLY A 35 -5.62 -3.73 -6.16
N ASN A 36 -4.67 -3.09 -5.50
CA ASN A 36 -3.28 -3.55 -5.46
C ASN A 36 -2.88 -4.24 -4.15
N PHE A 37 -3.47 -3.86 -3.01
CA PHE A 37 -2.98 -4.23 -1.69
C PHE A 37 -4.04 -4.89 -0.79
N GLY A 38 -5.29 -4.99 -1.24
CA GLY A 38 -6.43 -5.36 -0.38
C GLY A 38 -6.31 -6.73 0.26
N GLY A 39 -5.78 -7.71 -0.44
CA GLY A 39 -5.56 -9.05 0.12
C GLY A 39 -4.48 -9.05 1.19
N SER A 40 -3.37 -8.35 0.96
CA SER A 40 -2.30 -8.20 1.95
C SER A 40 -2.78 -7.41 3.17
N LEU A 41 -3.53 -6.31 2.98
CA LEU A 41 -4.09 -5.56 4.10
C LEU A 41 -4.94 -6.46 5.02
N LEU A 42 -5.81 -7.30 4.46
CA LEU A 42 -6.62 -8.26 5.21
C LEU A 42 -5.77 -9.34 5.89
N LEU A 43 -4.80 -9.90 5.17
CA LEU A 43 -3.91 -10.94 5.70
C LEU A 43 -3.11 -10.43 6.91
N TYR A 44 -2.52 -9.25 6.79
CA TYR A 44 -1.71 -8.70 7.88
C TYR A 44 -2.55 -8.20 9.04
N HIS A 45 -3.75 -7.67 8.80
CA HIS A 45 -4.70 -7.40 9.87
C HIS A 45 -5.05 -8.68 10.66
N GLU A 46 -5.34 -9.79 9.98
CA GLU A 46 -5.62 -11.08 10.64
C GLU A 46 -4.43 -11.57 11.49
N ARG A 47 -3.22 -11.21 11.11
CA ARG A 47 -1.99 -11.51 11.85
C ARG A 47 -1.69 -10.54 13.00
N GLY A 48 -2.57 -9.59 13.27
CA GLY A 48 -2.41 -8.62 14.35
C GLY A 48 -1.54 -7.41 13.99
N VAL A 49 -1.25 -7.19 12.70
CA VAL A 49 -0.52 -6.00 12.23
C VAL A 49 -1.48 -4.82 12.12
N GLU A 50 -1.11 -3.67 12.67
CA GLU A 50 -1.84 -2.41 12.39
C GLU A 50 -1.58 -1.98 10.94
N THR A 51 -2.66 -1.89 10.15
CA THR A 51 -2.59 -1.48 8.76
C THR A 51 -3.05 -0.03 8.59
N HIS A 52 -2.26 0.76 7.87
CA HIS A 52 -2.54 2.17 7.59
C HIS A 52 -2.55 2.41 6.09
N VAL A 53 -3.47 3.26 5.63
CA VAL A 53 -3.53 3.66 4.21
C VAL A 53 -3.57 5.18 4.10
N ILE A 54 -2.69 5.74 3.28
CA ILE A 54 -2.67 7.15 2.89
C ILE A 54 -2.90 7.21 1.39
N CYS A 55 -4.05 7.76 0.99
CA CYS A 55 -4.37 8.04 -0.39
C CYS A 55 -4.09 9.52 -0.69
N LEU A 56 -3.29 9.81 -1.71
CA LEU A 56 -2.80 11.17 -1.96
C LEU A 56 -3.87 12.11 -2.52
N THR A 57 -4.77 11.60 -3.35
CA THR A 57 -5.80 12.43 -4.00
C THR A 57 -7.20 11.88 -3.72
N PRO A 58 -8.24 12.71 -3.77
CA PRO A 58 -9.62 12.20 -3.72
C PRO A 58 -10.12 11.62 -5.06
N GLY A 59 -9.29 11.54 -6.10
CA GLY A 59 -9.65 10.96 -7.38
C GLY A 59 -10.68 11.76 -8.18
N GLN A 60 -10.69 13.08 -8.05
CA GLN A 60 -11.73 13.96 -8.60
C GLN A 60 -11.69 14.15 -10.11
N ALA A 61 -10.55 13.83 -10.75
CA ALA A 61 -10.40 13.95 -12.20
C ALA A 61 -10.71 12.64 -12.96
N ALA A 62 -11.20 11.61 -12.25
CA ALA A 62 -11.51 10.33 -12.89
C ALA A 62 -12.56 10.49 -14.01
N SER A 63 -12.35 9.74 -15.10
CA SER A 63 -13.29 9.69 -16.22
C SER A 63 -14.58 8.95 -15.86
N ASN A 64 -14.50 7.92 -15.02
CA ASN A 64 -15.65 7.23 -14.46
C ASN A 64 -16.17 8.02 -13.27
N ARG A 65 -17.43 8.44 -13.31
CA ARG A 65 -17.97 9.37 -12.30
C ARG A 65 -19.16 8.82 -11.49
N GLY A 66 -19.84 7.80 -11.99
CA GLY A 66 -20.95 7.17 -11.28
C GLY A 66 -22.15 8.08 -10.95
N GLY A 67 -22.25 9.27 -11.61
CA GLY A 67 -23.35 10.22 -11.42
C GLY A 67 -22.95 11.65 -11.07
N PRO A 68 -21.91 11.93 -10.24
CA PRO A 68 -21.44 13.29 -9.96
C PRO A 68 -21.14 14.11 -11.21
N ARG A 69 -21.55 15.40 -11.19
CA ARG A 69 -21.37 16.31 -12.32
C ARG A 69 -20.15 17.19 -12.18
N THR A 70 -19.72 17.45 -10.95
CA THR A 70 -18.57 18.29 -10.62
C THR A 70 -17.45 17.46 -9.98
N ASP A 71 -16.22 17.95 -10.04
CA ASP A 71 -15.08 17.31 -9.41
C ASP A 71 -15.22 17.29 -7.89
N GLN A 72 -15.82 18.32 -7.30
CA GLN A 72 -16.09 18.37 -5.87
C GLN A 72 -17.11 17.32 -5.41
N GLU A 73 -18.16 17.09 -6.19
CA GLU A 73 -19.12 16.01 -5.91
C GLU A 73 -18.46 14.64 -6.03
N LEU A 74 -17.63 14.45 -7.06
CA LEU A 74 -16.89 13.20 -7.26
C LEU A 74 -15.90 12.97 -6.12
N ALA A 75 -15.12 13.96 -5.73
CA ALA A 75 -14.22 13.88 -4.57
C ALA A 75 -14.96 13.46 -3.30
N THR A 76 -16.14 14.04 -3.06
CA THR A 76 -16.98 13.71 -1.92
C THR A 76 -17.48 12.27 -1.96
N LEU A 77 -17.92 11.80 -3.13
CA LEU A 77 -18.35 10.41 -3.33
C LEU A 77 -17.18 9.44 -3.11
N ARG A 78 -16.05 9.66 -3.79
CA ARG A 78 -14.90 8.74 -3.74
C ARG A 78 -14.27 8.63 -2.35
N ARG A 79 -14.31 9.69 -1.54
CA ARG A 79 -13.91 9.62 -0.12
C ARG A 79 -14.81 8.68 0.68
N LYS A 80 -16.13 8.66 0.42
CA LYS A 80 -17.07 7.75 1.07
C LYS A 80 -16.84 6.30 0.63
N GLU A 81 -16.60 6.11 -0.68
CA GLU A 81 -16.29 4.80 -1.26
C GLU A 81 -14.99 4.24 -0.66
N PHE A 82 -13.94 5.06 -0.58
CA PHE A 82 -12.67 4.71 0.07
C PHE A 82 -12.85 4.32 1.53
N ALA A 83 -13.63 5.08 2.30
CA ALA A 83 -13.89 4.76 3.68
C ALA A 83 -14.61 3.40 3.83
N ALA A 84 -15.59 3.10 2.97
CA ALA A 84 -16.30 1.83 2.96
C ALA A 84 -15.37 0.66 2.56
N SER A 85 -14.53 0.85 1.56
CA SER A 85 -13.51 -0.11 1.14
C SER A 85 -12.52 -0.40 2.28
N CYS A 86 -11.92 0.63 2.89
CA CYS A 86 -11.00 0.48 4.01
C CYS A 86 -11.66 -0.22 5.23
N GLN A 87 -12.95 0.01 5.47
CA GLN A 87 -13.68 -0.71 6.51
C GLN A 87 -13.78 -2.21 6.22
N LEU A 88 -14.09 -2.61 4.98
CA LEU A 88 -14.09 -4.02 4.57
C LEU A 88 -12.69 -4.64 4.63
N LEU A 89 -11.66 -3.89 4.27
CA LEU A 89 -10.27 -4.31 4.34
C LEU A 89 -9.71 -4.33 5.77
N LYS A 90 -10.50 -3.96 6.77
CA LYS A 90 -10.09 -3.90 8.19
C LYS A 90 -8.90 -2.99 8.45
N VAL A 91 -8.75 -1.95 7.64
CA VAL A 91 -7.68 -0.96 7.81
C VAL A 91 -7.84 -0.25 9.15
N THR A 92 -6.76 -0.20 9.93
CA THR A 92 -6.77 0.41 11.27
C THR A 92 -6.96 1.92 11.19
N ARG A 93 -6.30 2.56 10.22
CA ARG A 93 -6.43 4.00 9.96
C ARG A 93 -6.24 4.30 8.49
N ALA A 94 -7.17 5.05 7.92
CA ALA A 94 -7.13 5.47 6.52
C ALA A 94 -7.37 6.97 6.41
N GLU A 95 -6.66 7.63 5.49
CA GLU A 95 -6.86 9.05 5.18
C GLU A 95 -6.72 9.28 3.68
N VAL A 96 -7.48 10.26 3.18
CA VAL A 96 -7.37 10.77 1.82
C VAL A 96 -6.92 12.22 1.90
N LEU A 97 -5.77 12.52 1.31
CA LEU A 97 -5.23 13.88 1.22
C LEU A 97 -5.96 14.68 0.12
N ASP A 98 -5.63 15.97 0.01
CA ASP A 98 -6.30 16.91 -0.89
C ASP A 98 -5.45 17.33 -2.10
N TYR A 99 -4.49 16.49 -2.50
CA TYR A 99 -3.72 16.79 -3.70
C TYR A 99 -4.57 16.67 -4.97
N ALA A 100 -4.21 17.46 -5.99
CA ALA A 100 -4.94 17.46 -7.25
C ALA A 100 -4.69 16.16 -8.04
N ASP A 101 -5.75 15.41 -8.27
CA ASP A 101 -5.77 14.19 -9.09
C ASP A 101 -5.37 14.52 -10.54
N ALA A 102 -4.68 13.58 -11.18
CA ALA A 102 -4.05 13.70 -12.49
C ALA A 102 -2.92 14.75 -12.57
N HIS A 103 -2.52 15.36 -11.43
CA HIS A 103 -1.56 16.46 -11.39
C HIS A 103 -0.46 16.28 -10.34
N LEU A 104 -0.27 15.11 -9.77
CA LEU A 104 0.79 14.88 -8.76
C LEU A 104 2.18 15.26 -9.27
N HIS A 105 2.44 15.13 -10.58
CA HIS A 105 3.69 15.53 -11.22
C HIS A 105 3.95 17.05 -11.25
N ARG A 106 2.94 17.88 -10.93
CA ARG A 106 3.04 19.35 -10.88
C ARG A 106 3.15 19.92 -9.48
N ILE A 107 2.99 19.08 -8.47
CA ILE A 107 3.02 19.49 -7.06
C ILE A 107 4.48 19.61 -6.62
N ASP A 108 4.77 20.54 -5.72
CA ASP A 108 6.09 20.62 -5.12
C ASP A 108 6.43 19.32 -4.39
N LEU A 109 7.38 18.60 -4.95
CA LEU A 109 7.83 17.31 -4.45
C LEU A 109 8.24 17.38 -2.97
N TYR A 110 8.92 18.47 -2.59
CA TYR A 110 9.46 18.59 -1.25
C TYR A 110 8.35 18.71 -0.21
N SER A 111 7.26 19.39 -0.53
CA SER A 111 6.08 19.54 0.35
C SER A 111 5.38 18.21 0.58
N VAL A 112 5.14 17.43 -0.48
CA VAL A 112 4.49 16.11 -0.35
C VAL A 112 5.36 15.14 0.43
N VAL A 113 6.67 15.13 0.15
CA VAL A 113 7.62 14.27 0.87
C VAL A 113 7.72 14.68 2.34
N ALA A 114 7.68 15.97 2.67
CA ALA A 114 7.65 16.43 4.07
C ALA A 114 6.41 15.92 4.80
N GLU A 115 5.25 16.00 4.14
CA GLU A 115 3.98 15.53 4.70
C GLU A 115 3.98 14.02 4.94
N LEU A 116 4.43 13.23 3.97
CA LEU A 116 4.56 11.78 4.13
C LEU A 116 5.62 11.40 5.16
N THR A 117 6.74 12.12 5.21
CA THR A 117 7.79 11.93 6.22
C THR A 117 7.23 12.12 7.63
N ARG A 118 6.43 13.17 7.87
CA ARG A 118 5.77 13.39 9.15
C ARG A 118 4.87 12.21 9.53
N ARG A 119 4.05 11.72 8.60
CA ARG A 119 3.18 10.57 8.83
C ARG A 119 3.95 9.29 9.12
N MET A 120 5.01 9.01 8.38
CA MET A 120 5.87 7.84 8.65
C MET A 120 6.52 7.93 10.04
N ARG A 121 6.97 9.10 10.47
CA ARG A 121 7.50 9.33 11.81
C ARG A 121 6.45 9.15 12.91
N GLN A 122 5.20 9.53 12.65
CA GLN A 122 4.08 9.39 13.59
C GLN A 122 3.54 7.96 13.66
N ILE A 123 3.33 7.33 12.50
CA ILE A 123 2.82 5.96 12.39
C ILE A 123 3.88 4.95 12.82
N ARG A 124 5.15 5.20 12.49
CA ARG A 124 6.28 4.29 12.73
C ARG A 124 6.10 2.92 12.07
N PRO A 125 5.82 2.83 10.77
CA PRO A 125 5.60 1.56 10.09
C PRO A 125 6.93 0.86 9.84
N GLN A 126 7.02 -0.44 10.13
CA GLN A 126 8.18 -1.25 9.75
C GLN A 126 8.21 -1.49 8.25
N VAL A 127 7.05 -1.69 7.64
CA VAL A 127 6.89 -1.97 6.22
C VAL A 127 6.05 -0.89 5.54
N VAL A 128 6.52 -0.46 4.36
CA VAL A 128 5.81 0.50 3.50
C VAL A 128 5.54 -0.14 2.15
N LEU A 129 4.29 -0.09 1.69
CA LEU A 129 3.85 -0.52 0.37
C LEU A 129 3.47 0.69 -0.48
N THR A 130 3.83 0.69 -1.75
CA THR A 130 3.44 1.72 -2.72
C THR A 130 3.62 1.20 -4.15
N PHE A 131 3.56 2.10 -5.14
CA PHE A 131 3.84 1.79 -6.54
C PHE A 131 5.32 1.98 -6.87
N GLY A 132 5.78 1.32 -7.92
CA GLY A 132 7.04 1.66 -8.56
C GLY A 132 6.92 2.94 -9.43
N PRO A 133 8.07 3.51 -9.86
CA PRO A 133 8.07 4.72 -10.69
C PRO A 133 7.42 4.52 -12.08
N GLU A 134 7.25 3.28 -12.51
CA GLU A 134 6.54 2.92 -13.76
C GLU A 134 5.03 3.12 -13.68
N GLY A 135 4.48 3.31 -12.47
CA GLY A 135 3.06 3.56 -12.25
C GLY A 135 2.21 2.29 -12.15
N GLY A 136 2.79 1.17 -11.76
CA GLY A 136 2.10 -0.12 -11.63
C GLY A 136 1.56 -0.63 -12.96
N VAL A 137 0.62 -1.58 -12.93
CA VAL A 137 0.07 -2.24 -14.15
C VAL A 137 -0.63 -1.30 -15.12
N THR A 138 -1.06 -0.13 -14.66
CA THR A 138 -1.75 0.87 -15.49
C THR A 138 -0.81 1.86 -16.15
N GLY A 139 0.43 1.99 -15.64
CA GLY A 139 1.36 3.02 -16.04
C GLY A 139 0.84 4.44 -15.74
N HIS A 140 -0.03 4.59 -14.72
CA HIS A 140 -0.62 5.89 -14.40
C HIS A 140 0.44 6.85 -13.84
N PRO A 141 0.57 8.09 -14.37
CA PRO A 141 1.59 9.02 -13.90
C PRO A 141 1.53 9.31 -12.39
N ASP A 142 0.31 9.44 -11.83
CA ASP A 142 0.14 9.70 -10.40
C ASP A 142 0.54 8.50 -9.54
N HIS A 143 0.39 7.25 -10.01
CA HIS A 143 0.93 6.07 -9.31
C HIS A 143 2.45 6.15 -9.22
N GLY A 144 3.12 6.48 -10.33
CA GLY A 144 4.57 6.67 -10.34
C GLY A 144 5.02 7.78 -9.38
N MET A 145 4.28 8.91 -9.34
CA MET A 145 4.57 10.00 -8.41
C MET A 145 4.33 9.60 -6.96
N ALA A 146 3.25 8.86 -6.65
CA ALA A 146 3.02 8.33 -5.31
C ALA A 146 4.17 7.44 -4.84
N GLY A 147 4.67 6.58 -5.73
CA GLY A 147 5.85 5.76 -5.49
C GLY A 147 7.11 6.57 -5.20
N ILE A 148 7.37 7.61 -5.99
CA ILE A 148 8.52 8.50 -5.82
C ILE A 148 8.43 9.24 -4.47
N PHE A 149 7.27 9.83 -4.14
CA PHE A 149 7.07 10.54 -2.88
C PHE A 149 7.24 9.62 -1.67
N ALA A 150 6.61 8.42 -1.71
CA ALA A 150 6.72 7.44 -0.63
C ALA A 150 8.16 6.94 -0.46
N SER A 151 8.90 6.71 -1.57
CA SER A 151 10.28 6.26 -1.54
C SER A 151 11.21 7.29 -0.90
N LEU A 152 11.06 8.57 -1.27
CA LEU A 152 11.84 9.64 -0.66
C LEU A 152 11.48 9.83 0.82
N ALA A 153 10.20 9.77 1.18
CA ALA A 153 9.76 9.85 2.57
C ALA A 153 10.32 8.68 3.40
N PHE A 154 10.31 7.46 2.87
CA PHE A 154 10.93 6.28 3.48
C PHE A 154 12.41 6.51 3.77
N GLN A 155 13.17 7.03 2.80
CA GLN A 155 14.60 7.30 2.96
C GLN A 155 14.91 8.44 3.95
N TRP A 156 13.98 9.39 4.11
CA TRP A 156 14.23 10.60 4.89
C TRP A 156 13.60 10.58 6.28
N ALA A 157 12.64 9.71 6.54
CA ALA A 157 11.97 9.65 7.83
C ALA A 157 12.93 9.39 9.01
N GLY A 158 13.97 8.59 8.78
CA GLY A 158 15.02 8.30 9.78
C GLY A 158 16.09 9.38 9.93
N ARG A 159 16.08 10.44 9.12
CA ARG A 159 17.16 11.45 9.09
C ARG A 159 16.77 12.69 9.87
N SER A 160 17.53 13.03 10.91
CA SER A 160 17.30 14.22 11.74
C SER A 160 17.57 15.55 10.99
N ASN A 161 18.37 15.53 9.93
CA ASN A 161 18.69 16.70 9.11
C ASN A 161 17.66 16.93 7.97
N ARG A 162 16.63 16.11 7.88
CA ARG A 162 15.50 16.30 6.96
C ARG A 162 14.27 16.74 7.75
N PHE A 163 13.67 17.85 7.33
CA PHE A 163 12.50 18.43 7.97
C PHE A 163 12.70 18.62 9.49
N PRO A 164 13.74 19.39 9.91
CA PRO A 164 14.09 19.55 11.33
C PRO A 164 12.99 20.27 12.14
N GLU A 165 12.10 21.02 11.47
CA GLU A 165 10.93 21.64 12.07
C GLU A 165 9.97 20.60 12.68
N GLN A 166 9.86 19.42 12.07
CA GLN A 166 9.01 18.34 12.59
C GLN A 166 9.51 17.79 13.93
N LEU A 167 10.83 17.85 14.15
CA LEU A 167 11.45 17.38 15.42
C LEU A 167 11.10 18.33 16.57
N LYS A 168 10.96 19.63 16.28
CA LYS A 168 10.54 20.62 17.28
C LYS A 168 9.10 20.39 17.74
N ASP A 169 8.27 19.81 16.87
CA ASP A 169 6.89 19.44 17.18
C ASP A 169 6.79 18.09 17.93
N GLY A 170 7.91 17.53 18.39
CA GLY A 170 7.95 16.25 19.11
C GLY A 170 7.85 15.01 18.22
N VAL A 171 7.90 15.17 16.89
CA VAL A 171 7.87 14.06 15.93
C VAL A 171 9.31 13.60 15.63
N GLY A 172 9.81 12.65 16.41
CA GLY A 172 11.19 12.15 16.30
C GLY A 172 11.48 11.40 15.01
N PRO A 173 12.77 11.27 14.61
CA PRO A 173 13.15 10.46 13.47
C PRO A 173 12.70 9.02 13.65
N TYR A 174 12.24 8.40 12.58
CA TYR A 174 11.90 6.98 12.55
C TYR A 174 12.37 6.36 11.22
N ARG A 175 13.03 5.23 11.26
CA ARG A 175 13.55 4.52 10.09
C ARG A 175 12.68 3.31 9.78
N PRO A 176 11.76 3.41 8.79
CA PRO A 176 11.05 2.23 8.30
C PRO A 176 12.06 1.17 7.80
N GLN A 177 11.70 -0.11 7.89
CA GLN A 177 12.68 -1.17 7.63
C GLN A 177 12.63 -1.70 6.21
N LYS A 178 11.43 -1.79 5.60
CA LYS A 178 11.26 -2.30 4.24
C LYS A 178 10.31 -1.46 3.42
N LEU A 179 10.67 -1.25 2.16
CA LEU A 179 9.84 -0.62 1.14
C LEU A 179 9.60 -1.60 0.01
N TYR A 180 8.34 -1.84 -0.30
CA TYR A 180 7.94 -2.66 -1.43
C TYR A 180 7.13 -1.87 -2.44
N TYR A 181 7.39 -2.13 -3.72
CA TYR A 181 6.53 -1.70 -4.81
C TYR A 181 5.56 -2.82 -5.18
N ALA A 182 4.32 -2.46 -5.48
CA ALA A 182 3.41 -3.39 -6.14
C ALA A 182 4.05 -3.81 -7.47
N ALA A 183 4.22 -5.11 -7.65
CA ALA A 183 4.69 -5.70 -8.89
C ALA A 183 3.56 -6.48 -9.54
N ALA A 184 3.66 -6.72 -10.84
CA ALA A 184 2.72 -7.60 -11.52
C ALA A 184 3.42 -8.29 -12.68
N PRO A 185 3.09 -9.56 -12.93
CA PRO A 185 3.71 -10.34 -13.99
C PRO A 185 3.10 -10.05 -15.37
N PHE A 186 2.27 -9.02 -15.50
CA PHE A 186 1.55 -8.73 -16.73
C PHE A 186 1.44 -7.23 -16.97
N VAL A 187 1.24 -6.87 -18.23
CA VAL A 187 0.96 -5.51 -18.68
C VAL A 187 -0.47 -5.51 -19.24
N LEU A 188 -1.25 -4.49 -18.90
CA LEU A 188 -2.59 -4.36 -19.45
C LEU A 188 -2.54 -4.17 -20.97
N PRO A 189 -3.38 -4.87 -21.74
CA PRO A 189 -3.43 -4.70 -23.19
C PRO A 189 -3.83 -3.25 -23.53
N ASN A 190 -3.33 -2.76 -24.67
CA ASN A 190 -3.60 -1.42 -25.19
C ASN A 190 -3.14 -0.24 -24.32
N ARG A 191 -2.21 -0.47 -23.39
CA ARG A 191 -1.49 0.57 -22.66
C ARG A 191 -0.13 0.85 -23.28
N GLN A 192 0.43 2.01 -22.97
CA GLN A 192 1.81 2.31 -23.36
C GLN A 192 2.76 1.31 -22.69
N PRO A 193 3.87 0.93 -23.36
CA PRO A 193 4.83 0.04 -22.76
C PRO A 193 5.37 0.56 -21.43
N ILE A 194 5.42 -0.30 -20.43
CA ILE A 194 6.05 -0.05 -19.14
C ILE A 194 7.07 -1.14 -18.85
N SER A 195 8.02 -0.86 -17.96
CA SER A 195 9.00 -1.83 -17.48
C SER A 195 8.77 -2.07 -15.99
N PRO A 196 7.89 -3.01 -15.62
CA PRO A 196 7.60 -3.30 -14.22
C PRO A 196 8.83 -3.94 -13.55
N PRO A 197 9.04 -3.69 -12.25
CA PRO A 197 10.11 -4.33 -11.53
C PRO A 197 9.83 -5.84 -11.40
N PRO A 198 10.88 -6.69 -11.35
CA PRO A 198 10.69 -8.12 -11.11
C PRO A 198 10.10 -8.36 -9.72
N ALA A 199 9.15 -9.26 -9.59
CA ALA A 199 8.63 -9.67 -8.29
C ALA A 199 9.74 -10.38 -7.49
N THR A 200 9.94 -9.94 -6.25
CA THR A 200 10.85 -10.57 -5.29
C THR A 200 10.10 -11.31 -4.18
N LEU A 201 8.80 -11.04 -4.06
CA LEU A 201 7.91 -11.64 -3.08
C LEU A 201 6.53 -11.84 -3.68
N THR A 202 5.93 -12.99 -3.43
CA THR A 202 4.53 -13.30 -3.78
C THR A 202 3.76 -13.69 -2.54
N ILE A 203 2.67 -12.99 -2.26
CA ILE A 203 1.78 -13.23 -1.12
C ILE A 203 0.50 -13.92 -1.63
N SER A 204 0.21 -15.10 -1.10
CA SER A 204 -1.05 -15.79 -1.38
C SER A 204 -2.19 -15.13 -0.58
N ILE A 205 -3.22 -14.69 -1.28
CA ILE A 205 -4.39 -14.01 -0.70
C ILE A 205 -5.68 -14.81 -0.93
N GLY A 206 -5.57 -16.11 -1.27
CA GLY A 206 -6.73 -16.93 -1.68
C GLY A 206 -7.90 -16.87 -0.70
N LYS A 207 -7.63 -16.92 0.59
CA LYS A 207 -8.63 -16.78 1.66
C LYS A 207 -9.39 -15.44 1.60
N PHE A 208 -8.75 -14.38 1.12
CA PHE A 208 -9.27 -13.02 1.12
C PHE A 208 -9.68 -12.51 -0.27
N LEU A 209 -9.66 -13.38 -1.28
CA LEU A 209 -9.97 -12.99 -2.66
C LEU A 209 -11.33 -12.31 -2.80
N GLU A 210 -12.38 -12.93 -2.23
CA GLU A 210 -13.74 -12.40 -2.32
C GLU A 210 -13.90 -11.11 -1.51
N ASP A 211 -13.23 -10.99 -0.37
CA ASP A 211 -13.23 -9.77 0.43
C ASP A 211 -12.53 -8.61 -0.29
N LYS A 212 -11.39 -8.89 -0.95
CA LYS A 212 -10.69 -7.93 -1.81
C LYS A 212 -11.59 -7.44 -2.95
N ILE A 213 -12.30 -8.35 -3.63
CA ILE A 213 -13.24 -8.01 -4.70
C ILE A 213 -14.38 -7.15 -4.15
N ARG A 214 -14.98 -7.52 -3.02
CA ARG A 214 -16.03 -6.72 -2.39
C ARG A 214 -15.55 -5.32 -1.99
N ALA A 215 -14.32 -5.21 -1.47
CA ALA A 215 -13.74 -3.91 -1.14
C ALA A 215 -13.57 -3.02 -2.38
N PHE A 216 -13.08 -3.60 -3.49
CA PHE A 216 -13.00 -2.87 -4.76
C PHE A 216 -14.39 -2.43 -5.26
N HIS A 217 -15.42 -3.25 -5.07
CA HIS A 217 -16.81 -2.92 -5.43
C HIS A 217 -17.44 -1.81 -4.58
N CYS A 218 -16.82 -1.42 -3.46
CA CYS A 218 -17.24 -0.21 -2.74
C CYS A 218 -17.04 1.06 -3.57
N HIS A 219 -16.12 1.03 -4.54
CA HIS A 219 -15.83 2.14 -5.44
C HIS A 219 -16.83 2.17 -6.61
N THR A 220 -18.10 2.39 -6.29
CA THR A 220 -19.23 2.33 -7.26
C THR A 220 -19.08 3.33 -8.39
N SER A 221 -18.44 4.48 -8.16
CA SER A 221 -18.10 5.43 -9.23
C SER A 221 -17.19 4.79 -10.30
N GLN A 222 -16.44 3.75 -9.94
CA GLN A 222 -15.51 3.03 -10.81
C GLN A 222 -16.09 1.70 -11.33
N ALA A 223 -17.40 1.48 -11.21
CA ALA A 223 -18.07 0.24 -11.63
C ALA A 223 -17.71 -0.28 -13.04
N PRO A 224 -17.45 0.57 -14.06
CA PRO A 224 -16.97 0.09 -15.36
C PRO A 224 -15.67 -0.71 -15.32
N LEU A 225 -14.86 -0.60 -14.24
CA LEU A 225 -13.62 -1.34 -14.06
C LEU A 225 -13.83 -2.73 -13.41
N PHE A 226 -14.97 -3.00 -12.79
CA PHE A 226 -15.21 -4.23 -12.03
C PHE A 226 -14.97 -5.51 -12.83
N PRO A 227 -15.49 -5.69 -14.04
CA PRO A 227 -15.27 -6.94 -14.79
C PRO A 227 -13.80 -7.19 -15.12
N ILE A 228 -13.05 -6.13 -15.48
CA ILE A 228 -11.62 -6.23 -15.81
C ILE A 228 -10.80 -6.54 -14.57
N PHE A 229 -11.14 -5.91 -13.44
CA PHE A 229 -10.49 -6.15 -12.16
C PHE A 229 -10.71 -7.59 -11.68
N GLU A 230 -11.97 -8.03 -11.58
CA GLU A 230 -12.32 -9.39 -11.15
C GLU A 230 -11.69 -10.46 -12.03
N GLY A 231 -11.81 -10.31 -13.35
CA GLY A 231 -11.19 -11.24 -14.30
C GLY A 231 -9.68 -11.35 -14.08
N GLY A 232 -9.00 -10.22 -13.94
CA GLY A 232 -7.56 -10.17 -13.71
C GLY A 232 -7.13 -10.80 -12.38
N VAL A 233 -7.84 -10.53 -11.29
CA VAL A 233 -7.50 -11.06 -9.96
C VAL A 233 -7.74 -12.57 -9.89
N ARG A 234 -8.87 -13.05 -10.44
CA ARG A 234 -9.20 -14.50 -10.48
C ARG A 234 -8.24 -15.28 -11.36
N GLN A 235 -7.86 -14.72 -12.52
CA GLN A 235 -6.92 -15.35 -13.44
C GLN A 235 -5.51 -15.50 -12.84
N ARG A 236 -5.10 -14.61 -11.97
CA ARG A 236 -3.76 -14.62 -11.33
C ARG A 236 -3.64 -15.53 -10.11
N GLY A 237 -4.65 -16.35 -9.81
CA GLY A 237 -4.57 -17.33 -8.72
C GLY A 237 -4.58 -16.72 -7.33
N ALA A 238 -5.22 -15.56 -7.15
CA ALA A 238 -5.35 -14.89 -5.85
C ALA A 238 -3.99 -14.60 -5.17
N GLN A 239 -3.11 -13.96 -5.90
CA GLN A 239 -1.78 -13.55 -5.44
C GLN A 239 -1.61 -12.05 -5.54
N GLU A 240 -0.84 -11.48 -4.62
CA GLU A 240 -0.29 -10.14 -4.71
C GLU A 240 1.23 -10.22 -4.74
N GLU A 241 1.83 -9.53 -5.70
CA GLU A 241 3.25 -9.58 -5.96
C GLU A 241 3.91 -8.26 -5.62
N PHE A 242 5.11 -8.34 -5.06
CA PHE A 242 5.85 -7.20 -4.58
C PHE A 242 7.31 -7.26 -5.00
N HIS A 243 7.89 -6.09 -5.22
CA HIS A 243 9.32 -5.89 -5.43
C HIS A 243 9.92 -5.21 -4.20
N LEU A 244 10.90 -5.83 -3.55
CA LEU A 244 11.66 -5.19 -2.47
C LEU A 244 12.54 -4.07 -3.06
N ALA A 245 12.09 -2.83 -2.89
CA ALA A 245 12.76 -1.65 -3.43
C ALA A 245 13.84 -1.10 -2.51
N ALA A 246 13.68 -1.25 -1.18
CA ALA A 246 14.67 -0.84 -0.21
C ALA A 246 14.52 -1.61 1.11
N THR A 247 15.64 -1.81 1.80
CA THR A 247 15.68 -2.38 3.14
C THR A 247 16.65 -1.61 4.03
N SER A 248 16.33 -1.53 5.32
CA SER A 248 17.25 -0.98 6.33
C SER A 248 18.34 -1.96 6.76
N THR A 249 18.16 -3.25 6.45
CA THR A 249 19.12 -4.31 6.77
C THR A 249 19.95 -4.61 5.51
N PRO A 250 21.20 -4.11 5.41
CA PRO A 250 22.05 -4.42 4.27
C PRO A 250 22.48 -5.90 4.31
N GLY A 251 22.48 -6.55 3.18
CA GLY A 251 22.89 -7.95 3.09
C GLY A 251 22.54 -8.55 1.74
N LYS A 252 22.74 -9.86 1.61
CA LYS A 252 22.27 -10.60 0.44
C LYS A 252 20.75 -10.64 0.48
N LEU A 253 20.15 -10.38 -0.66
CA LEU A 253 18.73 -10.61 -0.87
C LEU A 253 18.51 -12.13 -0.82
N GLU A 254 17.95 -12.63 0.25
CA GLU A 254 17.39 -13.97 0.30
C GLU A 254 15.96 -13.92 -0.28
N THR A 255 15.48 -15.06 -0.77
CA THR A 255 14.09 -15.13 -1.24
C THR A 255 13.16 -14.94 -0.04
N GLU A 256 12.49 -13.81 0.01
CA GLU A 256 11.53 -13.51 1.06
C GLU A 256 10.25 -14.29 0.86
N LYS A 257 9.63 -14.69 1.95
CA LYS A 257 8.34 -15.41 1.97
C LYS A 257 7.24 -14.59 2.61
N ASP A 258 7.61 -13.47 3.25
CA ASP A 258 6.71 -12.60 3.99
C ASP A 258 7.19 -11.14 3.93
N LEU A 259 6.26 -10.18 4.00
CA LEU A 259 6.60 -8.75 4.04
C LEU A 259 7.43 -8.39 5.28
N PHE A 260 7.26 -9.11 6.37
CA PHE A 260 7.95 -8.89 7.65
C PHE A 260 9.16 -9.80 7.87
N ASP A 261 9.58 -10.60 6.89
CA ASP A 261 10.78 -11.43 7.03
C ASP A 261 11.99 -10.57 7.41
N GLY A 262 12.66 -10.91 8.52
CA GLY A 262 13.83 -10.18 9.02
C GLY A 262 13.55 -8.75 9.52
N VAL A 263 12.28 -8.38 9.69
CA VAL A 263 11.91 -7.12 10.37
C VAL A 263 12.16 -7.26 11.85
N ALA A 264 12.90 -6.30 12.43
CA ALA A 264 13.16 -6.25 13.87
C ALA A 264 11.97 -5.57 14.58
N ASP A 265 11.73 -5.99 15.80
CA ASP A 265 10.84 -5.30 16.72
C ASP A 265 11.43 -3.93 17.11
N ASP A 266 10.57 -2.91 17.26
CA ASP A 266 10.96 -1.54 17.67
C ASP A 266 11.23 -1.44 19.17
#